data_55949b34a06016758eed0524928925f8
#
_entry.id   55949b34a06016758eed0524928925f8
#
_cell.length_a   1.000
_cell.length_b   1.000
_cell.length_c   1.000
_cell.angle_alpha   90.00
_cell.angle_beta   90.00
_cell.angle_gamma   90.00
#
_symmetry.space_group_name_H-M   'P 1'
#
loop_
_entity.id
_entity.type
_entity.pdbx_description
1 polymer ?
#
loop_
_entity_poly.entity_id
_entity_poly.type
_entity_poly.pdbx_seq_one_letter_code
_entity_poly.pdbx_strand_id
1 'polypeptide(L)'
;MTTIFLGMGLLLLTLAGFSLFSMKAPKGSAAMSGLANAAVATFLVEAVHRYISGDLLGSAFLGEVGSVSGSLGGVASAILIPISMGANPLFAVVAGVAVGGYSILPGFVVGYLIGFIAPVIEKHLPAGLDTILGALLLAPIARGIAFLTD
;
A
#
# COMPACT_ATOMS: atom_id res chain seq x y z
N MET A 1 6.69 -8.99 -31.39
CA MET A 1 7.12 -7.57 -31.50
C MET A 1 6.03 -6.64 -30.99
N THR A 2 4.79 -6.75 -31.48
CA THR A 2 3.68 -5.89 -31.05
C THR A 2 3.44 -5.97 -29.53
N THR A 3 3.48 -7.16 -28.95
CA THR A 3 3.30 -7.35 -27.50
C THR A 3 4.38 -6.64 -26.69
N ILE A 4 5.63 -6.65 -27.19
CA ILE A 4 6.75 -5.99 -26.53
C ILE A 4 6.57 -4.48 -26.57
N PHE A 5 6.17 -3.92 -27.72
CA PHE A 5 5.93 -2.48 -27.86
C PHE A 5 4.75 -2.01 -27.01
N LEU A 6 3.66 -2.81 -26.95
CA LEU A 6 2.53 -2.52 -26.07
C LEU A 6 2.94 -2.52 -24.59
N GLY A 7 3.72 -3.53 -24.19
CA GLY A 7 4.20 -3.62 -22.80
C GLY A 7 5.09 -2.44 -22.42
N MET A 8 6.01 -2.05 -23.31
CA MET A 8 6.87 -0.89 -23.10
C MET A 8 6.07 0.41 -23.06
N GLY A 9 5.09 0.55 -23.94
CA GLY A 9 4.22 1.72 -23.96
C GLY A 9 3.40 1.85 -22.67
N LEU A 10 2.84 0.74 -22.20
CA LEU A 10 2.09 0.72 -20.94
C LEU A 10 2.99 1.04 -19.75
N LEU A 11 4.21 0.51 -19.75
CA LEU A 11 5.18 0.82 -18.70
C LEU A 11 5.51 2.31 -18.68
N LEU A 12 5.78 2.91 -19.83
CA LEU A 12 6.08 4.33 -19.92
C LEU A 12 4.90 5.19 -19.50
N LEU A 13 3.67 4.83 -19.88
CA LEU A 13 2.47 5.54 -19.45
C LEU A 13 2.28 5.44 -17.95
N THR A 14 2.52 4.28 -17.36
CA THR A 14 2.42 4.07 -15.91
C THR A 14 3.45 4.93 -15.17
N LEU A 15 4.69 4.94 -15.65
CA LEU A 15 5.74 5.76 -15.05
C LEU A 15 5.44 7.25 -15.17
N ALA A 16 4.93 7.69 -16.33
CA ALA A 16 4.51 9.07 -16.53
C ALA A 16 3.35 9.44 -15.62
N GLY A 17 2.37 8.56 -15.47
CA GLY A 17 1.23 8.76 -14.57
C GLY A 17 1.67 8.91 -13.12
N PHE A 18 2.55 8.03 -12.65
CA PHE A 18 3.09 8.11 -11.29
C PHE A 18 3.94 9.38 -11.10
N SER A 19 4.72 9.77 -12.09
CA SER A 19 5.51 11.00 -12.02
C SER A 19 4.61 12.23 -11.90
N LEU A 20 3.54 12.30 -12.71
CA LEU A 20 2.57 13.39 -12.63
C LEU A 20 1.85 13.39 -11.29
N PHE A 21 1.45 12.22 -10.79
CA PHE A 21 0.83 12.10 -9.48
C PHE A 21 1.77 12.62 -8.39
N SER A 22 3.03 12.20 -8.42
CA SER A 22 4.04 12.64 -7.44
C SER A 22 4.23 14.15 -7.44
N MET A 23 4.21 14.77 -8.63
CA MET A 23 4.49 16.20 -8.77
C MET A 23 3.27 17.08 -8.49
N LYS A 24 2.06 16.63 -8.88
CA LYS A 24 0.87 17.49 -8.91
C LYS A 24 -0.19 17.15 -7.86
N ALA A 25 -0.29 15.89 -7.43
CA ALA A 25 -1.27 15.52 -6.43
C ALA A 25 -0.87 16.03 -5.04
N PRO A 26 -1.84 16.41 -4.17
CA PRO A 26 -1.52 16.79 -2.80
C PRO A 26 -0.82 15.64 -2.08
N LYS A 27 0.34 15.92 -1.49
CA LYS A 27 1.18 14.89 -0.85
C LYS A 27 1.53 13.71 -1.76
N GLY A 28 1.50 13.93 -3.07
CA GLY A 28 1.76 12.87 -4.04
C GLY A 28 3.15 12.26 -3.91
N SER A 29 4.17 13.09 -3.69
CA SER A 29 5.55 12.62 -3.50
C SER A 29 5.67 11.73 -2.26
N ALA A 30 5.05 12.13 -1.15
CA ALA A 30 5.06 11.32 0.08
C ALA A 30 4.32 10.00 -0.13
N ALA A 31 3.17 10.02 -0.80
CA ALA A 31 2.40 8.82 -1.11
C ALA A 31 3.20 7.86 -1.99
N MET A 32 3.88 8.37 -3.00
CA MET A 32 4.70 7.53 -3.89
C MET A 32 5.89 6.93 -3.17
N SER A 33 6.49 7.66 -2.23
CA SER A 33 7.54 7.12 -1.37
C SER A 33 7.04 5.94 -0.54
N GLY A 34 5.85 6.08 0.04
CA GLY A 34 5.21 5.01 0.80
C GLY A 34 4.90 3.79 -0.07
N LEU A 35 4.41 4.02 -1.29
CA LEU A 35 4.14 2.94 -2.24
C LEU A 35 5.43 2.22 -2.64
N ALA A 36 6.51 2.95 -2.89
CA ALA A 36 7.79 2.36 -3.22
C ALA A 36 8.31 1.49 -2.08
N ASN A 37 8.21 1.97 -0.84
CA ASN A 37 8.62 1.19 0.34
C ASN A 37 7.76 -0.06 0.49
N ALA A 38 6.47 0.03 0.24
CA ALA A 38 5.58 -1.12 0.27
C ALA A 38 5.97 -2.17 -0.79
N ALA A 39 6.31 -1.72 -1.99
CA ALA A 39 6.75 -2.62 -3.07
C ALA A 39 8.06 -3.32 -2.70
N VAL A 40 9.00 -2.62 -2.06
CA VAL A 40 10.24 -3.22 -1.57
C VAL A 40 9.95 -4.28 -0.52
N ALA A 41 9.09 -3.97 0.46
CA ALA A 41 8.77 -4.89 1.55
C ALA A 41 8.04 -6.15 1.07
N THR A 42 7.34 -6.08 -0.06
CA THR A 42 6.51 -7.19 -0.55
C THR A 42 7.07 -7.80 -1.83
N PHE A 43 7.03 -7.07 -2.92
CA PHE A 43 7.35 -7.63 -4.25
C PHE A 43 8.84 -7.87 -4.45
N LEU A 44 9.71 -7.01 -3.94
CA LEU A 44 11.14 -7.25 -4.03
C LEU A 44 11.55 -8.46 -3.18
N VAL A 45 11.00 -8.55 -1.96
CA VAL A 45 11.24 -9.72 -1.10
C VAL A 45 10.72 -10.99 -1.77
N GLU A 46 9.54 -10.95 -2.37
CA GLU A 46 9.00 -12.07 -3.13
C GLU A 46 9.91 -12.44 -4.29
N ALA A 47 10.35 -11.47 -5.07
CA ALA A 47 11.20 -11.74 -6.24
C ALA A 47 12.50 -12.44 -5.84
N VAL A 48 13.13 -11.97 -4.77
CA VAL A 48 14.40 -12.57 -4.32
C VAL A 48 14.16 -13.92 -3.65
N HIS A 49 13.27 -14.00 -2.67
CA HIS A 49 13.16 -15.20 -1.85
C HIS A 49 12.30 -16.29 -2.47
N ARG A 50 11.24 -15.94 -3.19
CA ARG A 50 10.42 -16.95 -3.85
C ARG A 50 11.10 -17.52 -5.10
N TYR A 51 11.56 -16.63 -5.99
CA TYR A 51 12.04 -17.06 -7.30
C TYR A 51 13.52 -17.42 -7.31
N ILE A 52 14.37 -16.69 -6.59
CA ILE A 52 15.80 -16.95 -6.56
C ILE A 52 16.14 -17.97 -5.46
N SER A 53 15.84 -17.66 -4.21
CA SER A 53 16.20 -18.54 -3.09
C SER A 53 15.36 -19.80 -3.05
N GLY A 54 14.07 -19.71 -3.35
CA GLY A 54 13.15 -20.84 -3.33
C GLY A 54 13.30 -21.73 -4.56
N ASP A 55 12.97 -21.19 -5.74
CA ASP A 55 12.90 -22.01 -6.95
C ASP A 55 14.29 -22.33 -7.50
N LEU A 56 15.18 -21.34 -7.59
CA LEU A 56 16.49 -21.53 -8.20
C LEU A 56 17.47 -22.24 -7.25
N LEU A 57 17.53 -21.84 -5.99
CA LEU A 57 18.46 -22.41 -5.00
C LEU A 57 17.85 -23.52 -4.16
N GLY A 58 16.56 -23.80 -4.30
CA GLY A 58 15.90 -24.94 -3.68
C GLY A 58 15.56 -24.79 -2.21
N SER A 59 15.53 -23.57 -1.65
CA SER A 59 15.14 -23.37 -0.26
C SER A 59 13.63 -23.20 -0.12
N ALA A 60 12.95 -24.23 0.36
CA ALA A 60 11.51 -24.19 0.59
C ALA A 60 11.12 -23.12 1.62
N PHE A 61 11.92 -22.96 2.66
CA PHE A 61 11.65 -21.95 3.71
C PHE A 61 11.73 -20.53 3.14
N LEU A 62 12.77 -20.22 2.39
CA LEU A 62 12.92 -18.87 1.81
C LEU A 62 11.87 -18.60 0.72
N GLY A 63 11.49 -19.66 -0.02
CA GLY A 63 10.39 -19.57 -0.98
C GLY A 63 9.07 -19.20 -0.30
N GLU A 64 8.79 -19.77 0.85
CA GLU A 64 7.60 -19.45 1.65
C GLU A 64 7.66 -18.01 2.15
N VAL A 65 8.80 -17.55 2.64
CA VAL A 65 8.99 -16.16 3.07
C VAL A 65 8.61 -15.20 1.94
N GLY A 66 9.12 -15.45 0.74
CA GLY A 66 8.81 -14.62 -0.42
C GLY A 66 7.34 -14.65 -0.78
N SER A 67 6.73 -15.82 -0.76
CA SER A 67 5.32 -16.00 -1.10
C SER A 67 4.39 -15.25 -0.15
N VAL A 68 4.63 -15.35 1.14
CA VAL A 68 3.86 -14.62 2.16
C VAL A 68 4.04 -13.13 1.99
N SER A 69 5.28 -12.66 1.85
CA SER A 69 5.57 -11.23 1.70
C SER A 69 4.87 -10.65 0.47
N GLY A 70 4.94 -11.35 -0.67
CA GLY A 70 4.31 -10.88 -1.90
C GLY A 70 2.79 -10.81 -1.84
N SER A 71 2.17 -11.61 -1.00
CA SER A 71 0.71 -11.63 -0.86
C SER A 71 0.15 -10.43 -0.09
N LEU A 72 1.00 -9.65 0.57
CA LEU A 72 0.59 -8.56 1.46
C LEU A 72 0.82 -7.17 0.87
N GLY A 73 0.88 -7.06 -0.46
CA GLY A 73 1.10 -5.78 -1.13
C GLY A 73 0.06 -4.72 -0.78
N GLY A 74 -1.21 -5.11 -0.73
CA GLY A 74 -2.30 -4.19 -0.37
C GLY A 74 -2.19 -3.70 1.06
N VAL A 75 -1.93 -4.61 1.99
CA VAL A 75 -1.74 -4.27 3.41
C VAL A 75 -0.56 -3.32 3.58
N ALA A 76 0.58 -3.66 2.99
CA ALA A 76 1.78 -2.84 3.12
C ALA A 76 1.58 -1.44 2.55
N SER A 77 0.92 -1.31 1.40
CA SER A 77 0.62 -0.01 0.80
C SER A 77 -0.30 0.82 1.70
N ALA A 78 -1.37 0.20 2.19
CA ALA A 78 -2.33 0.89 3.06
C ALA A 78 -1.72 1.34 4.38
N ILE A 79 -0.64 0.71 4.83
CA ILE A 79 0.09 1.09 6.05
C ILE A 79 1.13 2.18 5.75
N LEU A 80 2.01 1.92 4.78
CA LEU A 80 3.20 2.75 4.57
C LEU A 80 2.87 4.09 3.89
N ILE A 81 1.84 4.14 3.05
CA ILE A 81 1.46 5.38 2.40
C ILE A 81 0.97 6.43 3.40
N PRO A 82 0.01 6.13 4.29
CA PRO A 82 -0.41 7.12 5.30
C PRO A 82 0.75 7.54 6.22
N ILE A 83 1.61 6.60 6.61
CA ILE A 83 2.77 6.91 7.46
C ILE A 83 3.69 7.90 6.73
N SER A 84 3.97 7.68 5.46
CA SER A 84 4.80 8.58 4.66
C SER A 84 4.17 9.96 4.50
N MET A 85 2.84 10.03 4.54
CA MET A 85 2.09 11.30 4.47
C MET A 85 1.98 12.01 5.82
N GLY A 86 2.48 11.42 6.89
CA GLY A 86 2.48 12.02 8.22
C GLY A 86 1.31 11.62 9.11
N ALA A 87 0.52 10.62 8.74
CA ALA A 87 -0.58 10.16 9.56
C ALA A 87 -0.09 9.36 10.77
N ASN A 88 -0.94 9.26 11.78
CA ASN A 88 -0.65 8.48 12.97
C ASN A 88 -0.44 7.00 12.59
N PRO A 89 0.71 6.40 12.95
CA PRO A 89 0.99 5.01 12.57
C PRO A 89 -0.06 4.00 12.99
N LEU A 90 -0.71 4.20 14.13
CA LEU A 90 -1.77 3.30 14.58
C LEU A 90 -2.92 3.27 13.58
N PHE A 91 -3.35 4.44 13.11
CA PHE A 91 -4.45 4.53 12.14
C PHE A 91 -4.04 3.96 10.78
N ALA A 92 -2.78 4.11 10.41
CA ALA A 92 -2.24 3.46 9.21
C ALA A 92 -2.33 1.93 9.33
N VAL A 93 -1.95 1.37 10.47
CA VAL A 93 -2.04 -0.08 10.70
C VAL A 93 -3.49 -0.55 10.66
N VAL A 94 -4.41 0.22 11.26
CA VAL A 94 -5.85 -0.10 11.19
C VAL A 94 -6.31 -0.19 9.73
N ALA A 95 -5.91 0.76 8.90
CA ALA A 95 -6.26 0.75 7.47
C ALA A 95 -5.70 -0.49 6.77
N GLY A 96 -4.45 -0.82 7.01
CA GLY A 96 -3.82 -2.00 6.41
C GLY A 96 -4.49 -3.30 6.81
N VAL A 97 -4.78 -3.45 8.09
CA VAL A 97 -5.48 -4.64 8.60
C VAL A 97 -6.86 -4.77 7.94
N ALA A 98 -7.57 -3.65 7.80
CA ALA A 98 -8.89 -3.65 7.18
C ALA A 98 -8.86 -4.00 5.69
N VAL A 99 -7.81 -3.60 4.97
CA VAL A 99 -7.62 -3.97 3.56
C VAL A 99 -7.47 -5.48 3.40
N GLY A 100 -6.71 -6.10 4.28
CA GLY A 100 -6.57 -7.56 4.28
C GLY A 100 -6.07 -8.13 2.96
N GLY A 101 -6.86 -8.99 2.34
CA GLY A 101 -6.47 -9.71 1.13
C GLY A 101 -6.61 -8.95 -0.19
N TYR A 102 -7.02 -7.69 -0.18
CA TYR A 102 -7.08 -6.91 -1.41
C TYR A 102 -5.69 -6.61 -1.96
N SER A 103 -5.60 -6.36 -3.27
CA SER A 103 -4.34 -6.15 -3.95
C SER A 103 -3.73 -4.77 -3.67
N ILE A 104 -2.57 -4.52 -4.28
CA ILE A 104 -1.82 -3.27 -4.06
C ILE A 104 -2.58 -2.03 -4.55
N LEU A 105 -3.38 -2.13 -5.63
CA LEU A 105 -4.11 -0.97 -6.15
C LEU A 105 -5.18 -0.48 -5.18
N PRO A 106 -6.09 -1.35 -4.66
CA PRO A 106 -6.97 -0.93 -3.57
C PRO A 106 -6.21 -0.46 -2.34
N GLY A 107 -5.11 -1.12 -1.98
CA GLY A 107 -4.26 -0.70 -0.88
C GLY A 107 -3.68 0.70 -1.07
N PHE A 108 -3.25 1.03 -2.28
CA PHE A 108 -2.76 2.37 -2.62
C PHE A 108 -3.85 3.42 -2.42
N VAL A 109 -5.04 3.19 -2.96
CA VAL A 109 -6.16 4.13 -2.84
C VAL A 109 -6.55 4.31 -1.38
N VAL A 110 -6.69 3.22 -0.63
CA VAL A 110 -6.98 3.28 0.80
C VAL A 110 -5.90 4.08 1.52
N GLY A 111 -4.64 3.78 1.29
CA GLY A 111 -3.53 4.46 1.96
C GLY A 111 -3.53 5.95 1.69
N TYR A 112 -3.73 6.35 0.44
CA TYR A 112 -3.74 7.75 0.05
C TYR A 112 -4.90 8.50 0.70
N LEU A 113 -6.11 7.95 0.63
CA LEU A 113 -7.28 8.58 1.23
C LEU A 113 -7.22 8.60 2.75
N ILE A 114 -6.79 7.53 3.38
CA ILE A 114 -6.62 7.48 4.85
C ILE A 114 -5.56 8.48 5.30
N GLY A 115 -4.52 8.71 4.50
CA GLY A 115 -3.53 9.72 4.78
C GLY A 115 -4.11 11.12 4.96
N PHE A 116 -5.23 11.42 4.30
CA PHE A 116 -5.97 12.67 4.47
C PHE A 116 -7.07 12.57 5.52
N ILE A 117 -7.77 11.44 5.58
CA ILE A 117 -8.95 11.26 6.44
C ILE A 117 -8.54 11.10 7.91
N ALA A 118 -7.50 10.33 8.19
CA ALA A 118 -7.09 10.01 9.55
C ALA A 118 -6.78 11.26 10.39
N PRO A 119 -5.99 12.25 9.91
CA PRO A 119 -5.75 13.46 10.68
C PRO A 119 -7.03 14.26 10.96
N VAL A 120 -7.97 14.28 10.01
CA VAL A 120 -9.25 14.98 10.20
C VAL A 120 -10.08 14.33 11.30
N ILE A 121 -10.19 13.02 11.26
CA ILE A 121 -10.93 12.26 12.29
C ILE A 121 -10.28 12.43 13.65
N GLU A 122 -8.96 12.29 13.72
CA GLU A 122 -8.21 12.43 14.96
C GLU A 122 -8.43 13.81 15.61
N LYS A 123 -8.44 14.86 14.79
CA LYS A 123 -8.64 16.23 15.25
C LYS A 123 -10.02 16.46 15.85
N HIS A 124 -11.05 15.74 15.39
CA HIS A 124 -12.44 15.93 15.82
C HIS A 124 -12.87 14.99 16.95
N LEU A 125 -12.01 14.08 17.40
CA LEU A 125 -12.36 13.14 18.47
C LEU A 125 -11.88 13.64 19.82
N PRO A 126 -12.59 13.27 20.92
CA PRO A 126 -12.18 13.67 22.28
C PRO A 126 -10.83 13.10 22.65
N ALA A 127 -10.01 13.89 23.34
CA ALA A 127 -8.73 13.41 23.86
C ALA A 127 -8.95 12.23 24.82
N GLY A 128 -8.14 11.20 24.68
CA GLY A 128 -8.23 9.98 25.49
C GLY A 128 -9.08 8.88 24.87
N LEU A 129 -10.06 9.23 24.02
CA LEU A 129 -10.87 8.25 23.28
C LEU A 129 -10.57 8.23 21.80
N ASP A 130 -9.75 9.16 21.33
CA ASP A 130 -9.42 9.32 19.92
C ASP A 130 -8.81 8.05 19.31
N THR A 131 -7.97 7.32 20.05
CA THR A 131 -7.36 6.09 19.57
C THR A 131 -8.40 5.01 19.27
N ILE A 132 -9.29 4.75 20.24
CA ILE A 132 -10.31 3.69 20.11
C ILE A 132 -11.36 4.06 19.08
N LEU A 133 -11.93 5.26 19.21
CA LEU A 133 -12.97 5.73 18.30
C LEU A 133 -12.44 5.89 16.87
N GLY A 134 -11.22 6.41 16.72
CA GLY A 134 -10.59 6.54 15.42
C GLY A 134 -10.40 5.21 14.72
N ALA A 135 -9.92 4.19 15.45
CA ALA A 135 -9.75 2.86 14.90
C ALA A 135 -11.09 2.25 14.46
N LEU A 136 -12.11 2.39 15.30
CA LEU A 136 -13.44 1.85 15.01
C LEU A 136 -14.11 2.53 13.82
N LEU A 137 -13.83 3.82 13.59
CA LEU A 137 -14.35 4.56 12.43
C LEU A 137 -13.55 4.29 11.17
N LEU A 138 -12.23 4.22 11.26
CA LEU A 138 -11.36 4.09 10.09
C LEU A 138 -11.39 2.70 9.48
N ALA A 139 -11.58 1.66 10.26
CA ALA A 139 -11.58 0.29 9.75
C ALA A 139 -12.66 0.07 8.68
N PRO A 140 -13.97 0.37 8.93
CA PRO A 140 -14.98 0.22 7.88
C PRO A 140 -14.79 1.18 6.71
N ILE A 141 -14.29 2.39 6.94
CA ILE A 141 -13.99 3.34 5.87
C ILE A 141 -12.92 2.74 4.95
N ALA A 142 -11.82 2.24 5.51
CA ALA A 142 -10.74 1.64 4.74
C ALA A 142 -11.23 0.42 3.95
N ARG A 143 -11.98 -0.46 4.58
CA ARG A 143 -12.51 -1.66 3.92
C ARG A 143 -13.48 -1.29 2.82
N GLY A 144 -14.33 -0.29 3.05
CA GLY A 144 -15.28 0.19 2.04
C GLY A 144 -14.56 0.78 0.82
N ILE A 145 -13.52 1.58 1.03
CA ILE A 145 -12.72 2.13 -0.06
C ILE A 145 -12.05 1.00 -0.85
N ALA A 146 -11.47 0.02 -0.17
CA ALA A 146 -10.85 -1.13 -0.82
C ALA A 146 -11.87 -1.89 -1.68
N PHE A 147 -13.05 -2.14 -1.15
CA PHE A 147 -14.12 -2.83 -1.86
C PHE A 147 -14.52 -2.07 -3.12
N LEU A 148 -14.68 -0.75 -3.03
CA LEU A 148 -15.10 0.09 -4.17
C LEU A 148 -14.04 0.19 -5.26
N THR A 149 -12.76 0.04 -4.91
CA THR A 149 -11.64 0.22 -5.84
C THR A 149 -11.00 -1.08 -6.30
N ASP A 150 -11.51 -2.19 -5.83
CA ASP A 150 -11.00 -3.52 -6.23
C ASP A 150 -11.43 -3.91 -7.65
#